data_121f701cd9057b2a18ac676671e3fd61
#
_entry.id   121f701cd9057b2a18ac676671e3fd61
#
_cell.length_a   1.000
_cell.length_b   1.000
_cell.length_c   1.000
_cell.angle_alpha   90.00
_cell.angle_beta   90.00
_cell.angle_gamma   90.00
#
_symmetry.space_group_name_H-M   'P 1'
#
loop_
_entity.id
_entity.type
_entity.pdbx_description
1 polymer ?
#
loop_
_entity_poly.entity_id
_entity_poly.type
_entity_poly.pdbx_seq_one_letter_code
_entity_poly.pdbx_strand_id
1 'polypeptide(L)'
;MSETILEVHHLGKSFGSHEILRDIDFVVRPGDVTCIIGPSGSGKSTLLRCMNLLEVPSSGEIRYHDADIMDKQMNVPEYRSRVGMVFQSFNLFNNMTVLKNCTVGQEKVLKKSKEEAEKNAMMYLEKVGMAPYINAKPKQLSGGQKQRVAIARALAMEPEILLFDEPTSALDPQMVGEVLEVMRKLAKDGLTTVSYTHLTLP
;
A
#
# COMPACT_ATOMS: atom_id res chain seq x y z
N MET A 1 7.87 -17.25 19.84
CA MET A 1 6.91 -17.28 18.71
C MET A 1 7.10 -15.99 17.97
N SER A 2 7.27 -15.99 16.66
CA SER A 2 7.38 -14.73 15.90
C SER A 2 6.04 -13.99 16.00
N GLU A 3 6.11 -12.75 16.44
CA GLU A 3 4.95 -11.87 16.58
C GLU A 3 4.24 -11.76 15.22
N THR A 4 2.91 -11.92 15.18
CA THR A 4 2.11 -11.77 13.97
C THR A 4 1.62 -10.33 13.91
N ILE A 5 1.77 -9.64 12.77
CA ILE A 5 1.26 -8.27 12.62
C ILE A 5 -0.19 -8.30 12.13
N LEU A 6 -0.49 -9.16 11.14
CA LEU A 6 -1.83 -9.23 10.56
C LEU A 6 -2.21 -10.68 10.31
N GLU A 7 -3.42 -11.03 10.71
CA GLU A 7 -4.02 -12.35 10.54
C GLU A 7 -5.34 -12.22 9.80
N VAL A 8 -5.57 -13.11 8.86
CA VAL A 8 -6.80 -13.22 8.09
C VAL A 8 -7.38 -14.61 8.33
N HIS A 9 -8.63 -14.67 8.80
CA HIS A 9 -9.32 -15.91 9.17
C HIS A 9 -10.64 -16.04 8.46
N HIS A 10 -10.79 -17.13 7.68
CA HIS A 10 -12.04 -17.49 6.97
C HIS A 10 -12.65 -16.34 6.18
N LEU A 11 -11.79 -15.47 5.61
CA LEU A 11 -12.23 -14.25 4.96
C LEU A 11 -13.04 -14.54 3.71
N GLY A 12 -14.26 -14.00 3.67
CA GLY A 12 -15.13 -14.04 2.53
C GLY A 12 -15.58 -12.64 2.09
N LYS A 13 -15.74 -12.44 0.78
CA LYS A 13 -16.29 -11.21 0.21
C LYS A 13 -17.18 -11.51 -0.97
N SER A 14 -18.40 -10.97 -0.91
CA SER A 14 -19.37 -11.02 -1.99
C SER A 14 -19.83 -9.61 -2.40
N PHE A 15 -20.13 -9.43 -3.67
CA PHE A 15 -20.80 -8.25 -4.22
C PHE A 15 -22.15 -8.72 -4.82
N GLY A 16 -23.23 -8.43 -4.11
CA GLY A 16 -24.54 -9.01 -4.43
C GLY A 16 -24.49 -10.53 -4.34
N SER A 17 -24.87 -11.22 -5.42
CA SER A 17 -24.82 -12.69 -5.51
C SER A 17 -23.44 -13.26 -5.93
N HIS A 18 -22.49 -12.41 -6.29
CA HIS A 18 -21.16 -12.83 -6.75
C HIS A 18 -20.21 -12.94 -5.58
N GLU A 19 -19.78 -14.15 -5.25
CA GLU A 19 -18.74 -14.43 -4.27
C GLU A 19 -17.36 -14.30 -4.94
N ILE A 20 -16.55 -13.38 -4.41
CA ILE A 20 -15.21 -13.05 -4.94
C ILE A 20 -14.10 -13.68 -4.10
N LEU A 21 -14.24 -13.63 -2.78
CA LEU A 21 -13.33 -14.29 -1.85
C LEU A 21 -14.09 -15.35 -1.07
N ARG A 22 -13.46 -16.52 -0.94
CA ARG A 22 -14.04 -17.65 -0.25
C ARG A 22 -13.01 -18.28 0.68
N ASP A 23 -13.28 -18.25 1.98
CA ASP A 23 -12.52 -18.97 3.01
C ASP A 23 -10.99 -18.77 2.91
N ILE A 24 -10.55 -17.49 2.95
CA ILE A 24 -9.15 -17.13 2.82
C ILE A 24 -8.53 -17.03 4.21
N ASP A 25 -7.43 -17.77 4.41
CA ASP A 25 -6.64 -17.77 5.64
C ASP A 25 -5.17 -17.53 5.33
N PHE A 26 -4.55 -16.59 6.01
CA PHE A 26 -3.10 -16.40 6.00
C PHE A 26 -2.65 -15.44 7.12
N VAL A 27 -1.33 -15.40 7.35
CA VAL A 27 -0.71 -14.52 8.34
C VAL A 27 0.43 -13.72 7.72
N VAL A 28 0.66 -12.52 8.24
CA VAL A 28 1.78 -11.63 7.88
C VAL A 28 2.60 -11.35 9.13
N ARG A 29 3.91 -11.59 9.05
CA ARG A 29 4.86 -11.36 10.14
C ARG A 29 5.80 -10.20 9.82
N PRO A 30 6.45 -9.59 10.82
CA PRO A 30 7.45 -8.55 10.58
C PRO A 30 8.53 -8.99 9.58
N GLY A 31 8.78 -8.16 8.57
CA GLY A 31 9.78 -8.42 7.54
C GLY A 31 9.34 -9.39 6.43
N ASP A 32 8.15 -9.94 6.48
CA ASP A 32 7.64 -10.82 5.42
C ASP A 32 7.51 -10.07 4.09
N VAL A 33 7.89 -10.76 3.01
CA VAL A 33 7.60 -10.37 1.63
C VAL A 33 6.62 -11.39 1.06
N THR A 34 5.33 -11.11 1.20
CA THR A 34 4.26 -12.00 0.73
C THR A 34 3.87 -11.64 -0.70
N CYS A 35 3.83 -12.63 -1.59
CA CYS A 35 3.36 -12.46 -2.96
C CYS A 35 2.07 -13.28 -3.19
N ILE A 36 0.98 -12.60 -3.52
CA ILE A 36 -0.30 -13.24 -3.86
C ILE A 36 -0.32 -13.47 -5.37
N ILE A 37 -0.47 -14.72 -5.79
CA ILE A 37 -0.44 -15.13 -7.19
C ILE A 37 -1.80 -15.72 -7.58
N GLY A 38 -2.26 -15.44 -8.79
CA GLY A 38 -3.48 -16.02 -9.34
C GLY A 38 -3.95 -15.32 -10.63
N PRO A 39 -4.91 -15.89 -11.37
CA PRO A 39 -5.40 -15.32 -12.62
C PRO A 39 -6.06 -13.95 -12.43
N SER A 40 -6.22 -13.19 -13.52
CA SER A 40 -6.96 -11.92 -13.50
C SER A 40 -8.39 -12.15 -13.04
N GLY A 41 -8.94 -11.24 -12.24
CA GLY A 41 -10.30 -11.35 -11.71
C GLY A 41 -10.49 -12.33 -10.54
N SER A 42 -9.44 -12.97 -10.02
CA SER A 42 -9.55 -13.92 -8.90
C SER A 42 -9.70 -13.26 -7.51
N GLY A 43 -9.96 -11.97 -7.43
CA GLY A 43 -10.25 -11.28 -6.18
C GLY A 43 -9.04 -10.73 -5.41
N LYS A 44 -7.81 -10.79 -5.95
CA LYS A 44 -6.58 -10.36 -5.25
C LYS A 44 -6.61 -8.90 -4.81
N SER A 45 -7.02 -7.97 -5.70
CA SER A 45 -7.21 -6.56 -5.34
C SER A 45 -8.30 -6.39 -4.27
N THR A 46 -9.35 -7.21 -4.33
CA THR A 46 -10.42 -7.21 -3.32
C THR A 46 -9.87 -7.64 -1.95
N LEU A 47 -9.01 -8.65 -1.92
CA LEU A 47 -8.35 -9.10 -0.70
C LEU A 47 -7.50 -7.98 -0.08
N LEU A 48 -6.61 -7.34 -0.85
CA LEU A 48 -5.81 -6.21 -0.37
C LEU A 48 -6.68 -5.05 0.12
N ARG A 49 -7.79 -4.77 -0.56
CA ARG A 49 -8.74 -3.74 -0.13
C ARG A 49 -9.50 -4.10 1.14
N CYS A 50 -9.81 -5.37 1.37
CA CYS A 50 -10.33 -5.83 2.66
C CYS A 50 -9.30 -5.65 3.77
N MET A 51 -8.03 -6.01 3.52
CA MET A 51 -6.93 -5.82 4.49
C MET A 51 -6.71 -4.35 4.85
N ASN A 52 -7.02 -3.41 3.96
CA ASN A 52 -6.91 -1.96 4.23
C ASN A 52 -8.26 -1.31 4.61
N LEU A 53 -9.32 -2.10 4.79
CA LEU A 53 -10.70 -1.63 5.04
C LEU A 53 -11.27 -0.69 3.97
N LEU A 54 -10.72 -0.69 2.75
CA LEU A 54 -11.35 -0.01 1.61
C LEU A 54 -12.58 -0.76 1.14
N GLU A 55 -12.61 -2.07 1.37
CA GLU A 55 -13.77 -2.94 1.22
C GLU A 55 -14.04 -3.63 2.56
N VAL A 56 -15.30 -3.71 2.94
CA VAL A 56 -15.72 -4.41 4.15
C VAL A 56 -15.90 -5.88 3.80
N PRO A 57 -15.25 -6.84 4.50
CA PRO A 57 -15.49 -8.26 4.34
C PRO A 57 -16.98 -8.63 4.52
N SER A 58 -17.45 -9.68 3.84
CA SER A 58 -18.79 -10.21 4.02
C SER A 58 -18.86 -11.26 5.13
N SER A 59 -17.74 -11.93 5.40
CA SER A 59 -17.56 -12.93 6.47
C SER A 59 -16.09 -13.07 6.82
N GLY A 60 -15.81 -13.76 7.91
CA GLY A 60 -14.45 -13.96 8.42
C GLY A 60 -14.00 -12.77 9.25
N GLU A 61 -12.73 -12.78 9.59
CA GLU A 61 -12.11 -11.84 10.52
C GLU A 61 -10.72 -11.42 10.01
N ILE A 62 -10.35 -10.18 10.24
CA ILE A 62 -8.98 -9.70 10.04
C ILE A 62 -8.53 -9.07 11.35
N ARG A 63 -7.40 -9.56 11.89
CA ARG A 63 -6.79 -9.05 13.12
C ARG A 63 -5.49 -8.32 12.80
N TYR A 64 -5.30 -7.18 13.43
CA TYR A 64 -4.07 -6.40 13.40
C TYR A 64 -3.56 -6.25 14.84
N HIS A 65 -2.39 -6.83 15.16
CA HIS A 65 -1.88 -6.96 16.53
C HIS A 65 -2.95 -7.48 17.50
N ASP A 66 -3.54 -8.64 17.17
CA ASP A 66 -4.62 -9.31 17.91
C ASP A 66 -5.96 -8.56 17.99
N ALA A 67 -6.05 -7.31 17.52
CA ALA A 67 -7.29 -6.53 17.50
C ALA A 67 -8.07 -6.75 16.20
N ASP A 68 -9.37 -7.02 16.30
CA ASP A 68 -10.26 -7.08 15.13
C ASP A 68 -10.37 -5.70 14.48
N ILE A 69 -9.97 -5.60 13.21
CA ILE A 69 -10.01 -4.33 12.46
C ILE A 69 -11.45 -3.88 12.15
N MET A 70 -12.43 -4.77 12.29
CA MET A 70 -13.86 -4.50 12.09
C MET A 70 -14.55 -3.98 13.35
N ASP A 71 -13.85 -3.92 14.49
CA ASP A 71 -14.42 -3.37 15.72
C ASP A 71 -14.86 -1.92 15.51
N LYS A 72 -16.06 -1.58 16.04
CA LYS A 72 -16.63 -0.22 15.93
C LYS A 72 -15.76 0.86 16.58
N GLN A 73 -14.89 0.50 17.49
CA GLN A 73 -13.96 1.41 18.18
C GLN A 73 -12.64 1.58 17.42
N MET A 74 -12.41 0.81 16.33
CA MET A 74 -11.20 0.90 15.52
C MET A 74 -11.08 2.29 14.88
N ASN A 75 -9.95 2.94 15.12
CA ASN A 75 -9.61 4.19 14.44
C ASN A 75 -9.11 3.90 13.02
N VAL A 76 -10.03 3.82 12.07
CA VAL A 76 -9.72 3.47 10.68
C VAL A 76 -8.65 4.36 10.02
N PRO A 77 -8.64 5.70 10.19
CA PRO A 77 -7.54 6.53 9.68
C PRO A 77 -6.17 6.17 10.26
N GLU A 78 -6.08 5.86 11.53
CA GLU A 78 -4.85 5.42 12.19
C GLU A 78 -4.43 4.03 11.70
N TYR A 79 -5.35 3.07 11.64
CA TYR A 79 -5.11 1.75 11.07
C TYR A 79 -4.55 1.85 9.63
N ARG A 80 -5.17 2.66 8.77
CA ARG A 80 -4.70 2.86 7.38
C ARG A 80 -3.36 3.57 7.29
N SER A 81 -2.93 4.27 8.33
CA SER A 81 -1.57 4.81 8.38
C SER A 81 -0.53 3.73 8.65
N ARG A 82 -0.91 2.69 9.40
CA ARG A 82 -0.05 1.54 9.72
C ARG A 82 -0.05 0.46 8.65
N VAL A 83 -1.19 0.26 7.98
CA VAL A 83 -1.33 -0.66 6.84
C VAL A 83 -1.53 0.17 5.58
N GLY A 84 -0.41 0.63 5.00
CA GLY A 84 -0.40 1.49 3.82
C GLY A 84 -0.76 0.73 2.54
N MET A 85 -1.23 1.46 1.52
CA MET A 85 -1.56 0.86 0.23
C MET A 85 -1.05 1.70 -0.95
N VAL A 86 -0.41 1.03 -1.90
CA VAL A 86 0.02 1.58 -3.19
C VAL A 86 -0.87 0.99 -4.27
N PHE A 87 -1.55 1.84 -5.00
CA PHE A 87 -2.55 1.47 -6.00
C PHE A 87 -1.96 1.38 -7.41
N GLN A 88 -2.58 0.59 -8.25
CA GLN A 88 -2.30 0.50 -9.69
C GLN A 88 -2.40 1.88 -10.39
N SER A 89 -3.39 2.68 -10.05
CA SER A 89 -3.67 3.99 -10.68
C SER A 89 -3.00 5.17 -9.98
N PHE A 90 -1.95 4.93 -9.17
CA PHE A 90 -1.16 5.94 -8.43
C PHE A 90 -1.98 6.74 -7.39
N ASN A 91 -3.19 7.16 -7.70
CA ASN A 91 -4.13 7.93 -6.87
C ASN A 91 -3.51 9.18 -6.23
N LEU A 92 -2.65 9.90 -6.97
CA LEU A 92 -2.06 11.14 -6.49
C LEU A 92 -3.10 12.29 -6.52
N PHE A 93 -3.00 13.19 -5.57
CA PHE A 93 -3.80 14.41 -5.55
C PHE A 93 -3.30 15.38 -6.64
N ASN A 94 -4.05 15.48 -7.73
CA ASN A 94 -3.66 16.24 -8.94
C ASN A 94 -3.49 17.74 -8.72
N ASN A 95 -4.14 18.30 -7.71
CA ASN A 95 -4.07 19.71 -7.32
C ASN A 95 -2.88 20.03 -6.39
N MET A 96 -2.17 19.00 -5.90
CA MET A 96 -1.03 19.12 -4.98
C MET A 96 0.29 18.83 -5.68
N THR A 97 1.38 19.42 -5.18
CA THR A 97 2.74 19.08 -5.61
C THR A 97 3.15 17.69 -5.12
N VAL A 98 4.27 17.17 -5.61
CA VAL A 98 4.89 15.92 -5.14
C VAL A 98 5.12 15.96 -3.63
N LEU A 99 5.76 17.03 -3.13
CA LEU A 99 5.99 17.19 -1.69
C LEU A 99 4.69 17.18 -0.91
N LYS A 100 3.69 17.97 -1.35
CA LYS A 100 2.40 18.05 -0.64
C LYS A 100 1.61 16.73 -0.67
N ASN A 101 1.72 15.94 -1.72
CA ASN A 101 1.18 14.57 -1.75
C ASN A 101 1.76 13.71 -0.62
N CYS A 102 3.04 13.86 -0.28
CA CYS A 102 3.72 13.08 0.76
C CYS A 102 3.55 13.67 2.18
N THR A 103 3.20 14.96 2.33
CA THR A 103 3.06 15.59 3.66
C THR A 103 1.62 15.61 4.17
N VAL A 104 0.63 15.71 3.29
CA VAL A 104 -0.76 15.94 3.69
C VAL A 104 -1.33 14.87 4.63
N GLY A 105 -0.99 13.60 4.41
CA GLY A 105 -1.40 12.50 5.28
C GLY A 105 -0.78 12.61 6.67
N GLN A 106 0.52 12.89 6.74
CA GLN A 106 1.26 13.07 7.98
C GLN A 106 0.67 14.22 8.84
N GLU A 107 0.40 15.37 8.21
CA GLU A 107 -0.19 16.54 8.89
C GLU A 107 -1.63 16.26 9.38
N LYS A 108 -2.46 15.61 8.55
CA LYS A 108 -3.89 15.41 8.83
C LYS A 108 -4.18 14.23 9.75
N VAL A 109 -3.49 13.11 9.56
CA VAL A 109 -3.72 11.87 10.29
C VAL A 109 -2.76 11.74 11.47
N LEU A 110 -1.44 11.83 11.22
CA LEU A 110 -0.42 11.66 12.25
C LEU A 110 -0.19 12.92 13.10
N LYS A 111 -0.83 14.06 12.75
CA LYS A 111 -0.71 15.34 13.44
C LYS A 111 0.73 15.86 13.55
N LYS A 112 1.62 15.43 12.65
CA LYS A 112 3.00 15.95 12.58
C LYS A 112 2.99 17.44 12.22
N SER A 113 3.97 18.19 12.73
CA SER A 113 4.18 19.57 12.30
C SER A 113 4.57 19.62 10.81
N LYS A 114 4.43 20.78 10.20
CA LYS A 114 4.78 20.96 8.79
C LYS A 114 6.26 20.63 8.53
N GLU A 115 7.14 21.09 9.42
CA GLU A 115 8.58 20.87 9.30
C GLU A 115 8.94 19.39 9.42
N GLU A 116 8.34 18.68 10.38
CA GLU A 116 8.55 17.24 10.54
C GLU A 116 8.03 16.46 9.33
N ALA A 117 6.82 16.80 8.84
CA ALA A 117 6.23 16.15 7.68
C ALA A 117 7.05 16.38 6.40
N GLU A 118 7.55 17.61 6.18
CA GLU A 118 8.40 17.92 5.03
C GLU A 118 9.75 17.18 5.12
N LYS A 119 10.41 17.19 6.28
CA LYS A 119 11.67 16.47 6.49
C LYS A 119 11.52 14.98 6.22
N ASN A 120 10.47 14.36 6.75
CA ASN A 120 10.18 12.94 6.55
C ASN A 120 9.84 12.64 5.08
N ALA A 121 8.99 13.47 4.45
CA ALA A 121 8.65 13.32 3.03
C ALA A 121 9.88 13.41 2.13
N MET A 122 10.78 14.37 2.39
CA MET A 122 12.03 14.52 1.63
C MET A 122 12.89 13.27 1.70
N MET A 123 13.07 12.69 2.89
CA MET A 123 13.84 11.45 3.07
C MET A 123 13.30 10.31 2.17
N TYR A 124 11.97 10.12 2.11
CA TYR A 124 11.40 9.07 1.27
C TYR A 124 11.41 9.44 -0.21
N LEU A 125 11.24 10.71 -0.57
CA LEU A 125 11.37 11.17 -1.96
C LEU A 125 12.79 11.00 -2.49
N GLU A 126 13.81 11.20 -1.65
CA GLU A 126 15.21 10.89 -1.98
C GLU A 126 15.41 9.39 -2.20
N LYS A 127 14.89 8.54 -1.30
CA LYS A 127 14.99 7.07 -1.41
C LYS A 127 14.41 6.54 -2.74
N VAL A 128 13.38 7.17 -3.29
CA VAL A 128 12.76 6.77 -4.56
C VAL A 128 13.23 7.60 -5.76
N GLY A 129 14.23 8.48 -5.58
CA GLY A 129 14.79 9.32 -6.66
C GLY A 129 13.86 10.42 -7.16
N MET A 130 12.95 10.91 -6.31
CA MET A 130 11.96 11.94 -6.68
C MET A 130 12.22 13.31 -6.04
N ALA A 131 13.29 13.48 -5.29
CA ALA A 131 13.69 14.75 -4.69
C ALA A 131 13.78 15.93 -5.70
N PRO A 132 14.30 15.77 -6.93
CA PRO A 132 14.34 16.87 -7.90
C PRO A 132 12.97 17.38 -8.36
N TYR A 133 11.90 16.61 -8.11
CA TYR A 133 10.54 16.87 -8.62
C TYR A 133 9.56 17.34 -7.54
N ILE A 134 10.02 17.76 -6.37
CA ILE A 134 9.17 18.09 -5.20
C ILE A 134 8.11 19.15 -5.49
N ASN A 135 8.40 20.10 -6.38
CA ASN A 135 7.51 21.17 -6.77
C ASN A 135 6.62 20.82 -7.98
N ALA A 136 6.88 19.69 -8.66
CA ALA A 136 6.09 19.25 -9.79
C ALA A 136 4.69 18.79 -9.35
N LYS A 137 3.71 18.93 -10.24
CA LYS A 137 2.37 18.34 -10.09
C LYS A 137 2.30 17.00 -10.83
N PRO A 138 1.38 16.08 -10.44
CA PRO A 138 1.27 14.77 -11.07
C PRO A 138 1.14 14.80 -12.60
N LYS A 139 0.51 15.82 -13.18
CA LYS A 139 0.39 15.97 -14.63
C LYS A 139 1.73 16.13 -15.37
N GLN A 140 2.78 16.53 -14.67
CA GLN A 140 4.11 16.78 -15.22
C GLN A 140 5.04 15.57 -15.11
N LEU A 141 4.54 14.46 -14.55
CA LEU A 141 5.29 13.25 -14.25
C LEU A 141 4.95 12.11 -15.21
N SER A 142 5.95 11.28 -15.54
CA SER A 142 5.75 10.00 -16.21
C SER A 142 5.00 9.00 -15.30
N GLY A 143 4.50 7.89 -15.86
CA GLY A 143 3.85 6.83 -15.08
C GLY A 143 4.74 6.28 -13.97
N GLY A 144 6.00 5.93 -14.29
CA GLY A 144 6.97 5.43 -13.31
C GLY A 144 7.31 6.46 -12.23
N GLN A 145 7.41 7.75 -12.56
CA GLN A 145 7.60 8.82 -11.59
C GLN A 145 6.38 8.96 -10.66
N LYS A 146 5.15 8.91 -11.20
CA LYS A 146 3.93 8.92 -10.38
C LYS A 146 3.89 7.76 -9.41
N GLN A 147 4.28 6.56 -9.86
CA GLN A 147 4.30 5.38 -9.00
C GLN A 147 5.34 5.51 -7.89
N ARG A 148 6.54 6.01 -8.18
CA ARG A 148 7.55 6.27 -7.16
C ARG A 148 7.08 7.32 -6.13
N VAL A 149 6.37 8.36 -6.57
CA VAL A 149 5.75 9.33 -5.64
C VAL A 149 4.65 8.66 -4.81
N ALA A 150 3.81 7.78 -5.38
CA ALA A 150 2.79 7.04 -4.65
C ALA A 150 3.40 6.13 -3.56
N ILE A 151 4.53 5.49 -3.88
CA ILE A 151 5.31 4.70 -2.91
C ILE A 151 5.86 5.60 -1.81
N ALA A 152 6.52 6.72 -2.15
CA ALA A 152 7.05 7.67 -1.16
C ALA A 152 5.95 8.23 -0.25
N ARG A 153 4.78 8.56 -0.80
CA ARG A 153 3.61 9.00 -0.03
C ARG A 153 3.15 7.96 0.98
N ALA A 154 3.10 6.70 0.58
CA ALA A 154 2.71 5.62 1.49
C ALA A 154 3.78 5.41 2.58
N LEU A 155 5.05 5.41 2.23
CA LEU A 155 6.18 5.28 3.16
C LEU A 155 6.27 6.43 4.15
N ALA A 156 5.91 7.66 3.75
CA ALA A 156 5.92 8.83 4.61
C ALA A 156 4.95 8.74 5.79
N MET A 157 3.98 7.83 5.72
CA MET A 157 3.12 7.47 6.85
C MET A 157 3.79 6.51 7.84
N GLU A 158 5.00 6.01 7.55
CA GLU A 158 5.76 5.04 8.35
C GLU A 158 4.94 3.77 8.67
N PRO A 159 4.41 3.10 7.62
CA PRO A 159 3.55 1.94 7.81
C PRO A 159 4.35 0.72 8.30
N GLU A 160 3.69 -0.17 9.04
CA GLU A 160 4.23 -1.49 9.42
C GLU A 160 4.09 -2.49 8.28
N ILE A 161 3.00 -2.37 7.49
CA ILE A 161 2.75 -3.18 6.30
C ILE A 161 2.49 -2.28 5.11
N LEU A 162 3.09 -2.57 3.97
CA LEU A 162 2.79 -1.91 2.70
C LEU A 162 2.18 -2.89 1.70
N LEU A 163 0.93 -2.64 1.34
CA LEU A 163 0.18 -3.42 0.36
C LEU A 163 0.38 -2.84 -1.04
N PHE A 164 0.69 -3.69 -2.02
CA PHE A 164 0.90 -3.30 -3.42
C PHE A 164 -0.16 -3.95 -4.32
N ASP A 165 -1.09 -3.16 -4.84
CA ASP A 165 -2.12 -3.59 -5.78
C ASP A 165 -1.64 -3.34 -7.22
N GLU A 166 -1.04 -4.34 -7.85
CA GLU A 166 -0.47 -4.29 -9.23
C GLU A 166 0.40 -3.05 -9.50
N PRO A 167 1.46 -2.82 -8.73
CA PRO A 167 2.20 -1.55 -8.77
C PRO A 167 2.87 -1.23 -10.11
N THR A 168 2.96 -2.20 -11.02
CA THR A 168 3.66 -2.07 -12.32
C THR A 168 2.75 -2.25 -13.53
N SER A 169 1.50 -2.69 -13.37
CA SER A 169 0.62 -3.03 -14.50
C SER A 169 0.19 -1.83 -15.36
N ALA A 170 0.19 -0.62 -14.79
CA ALA A 170 -0.12 0.64 -15.49
C ALA A 170 1.14 1.33 -16.07
N LEU A 171 2.29 0.65 -16.10
CA LEU A 171 3.57 1.23 -16.50
C LEU A 171 4.05 0.66 -17.83
N ASP A 172 4.74 1.51 -18.60
CA ASP A 172 5.52 1.05 -19.75
C ASP A 172 6.64 0.09 -19.31
N PRO A 173 6.97 -0.94 -20.10
CA PRO A 173 7.99 -1.95 -19.74
C PRO A 173 9.33 -1.36 -19.30
N GLN A 174 9.74 -0.23 -19.89
CA GLN A 174 10.99 0.46 -19.53
C GLN A 174 10.96 1.03 -18.09
N MET A 175 9.78 1.37 -17.57
CA MET A 175 9.61 1.96 -16.23
C MET A 175 9.39 0.91 -15.14
N VAL A 176 9.03 -0.31 -15.51
CA VAL A 176 8.78 -1.42 -14.56
C VAL A 176 10.02 -1.71 -13.73
N GLY A 177 11.20 -1.76 -14.37
CA GLY A 177 12.47 -2.05 -13.73
C GLY A 177 12.78 -1.09 -12.57
N GLU A 178 12.58 0.21 -12.78
CA GLU A 178 12.85 1.24 -11.76
C GLU A 178 11.94 1.09 -10.53
N VAL A 179 10.66 0.77 -10.74
CA VAL A 179 9.71 0.58 -9.64
C VAL A 179 10.02 -0.71 -8.87
N LEU A 180 10.34 -1.80 -9.58
CA LEU A 180 10.73 -3.07 -8.94
C LEU A 180 12.02 -2.93 -8.13
N GLU A 181 12.99 -2.13 -8.60
CA GLU A 181 14.23 -1.84 -7.86
C GLU A 181 13.93 -1.15 -6.52
N VAL A 182 13.04 -0.14 -6.54
CA VAL A 182 12.57 0.52 -5.31
C VAL A 182 11.92 -0.50 -4.37
N MET A 183 11.01 -1.36 -4.85
CA MET A 183 10.35 -2.37 -4.04
C MET A 183 11.35 -3.38 -3.43
N ARG A 184 12.33 -3.85 -4.22
CA ARG A 184 13.39 -4.74 -3.73
C ARG A 184 14.22 -4.10 -2.62
N LYS A 185 14.56 -2.81 -2.76
CA LYS A 185 15.30 -2.07 -1.75
C LYS A 185 14.51 -1.95 -0.46
N LEU A 186 13.22 -1.65 -0.53
CA LEU A 186 12.34 -1.58 0.64
C LEU A 186 12.23 -2.94 1.36
N ALA A 187 12.09 -4.03 0.62
CA ALA A 187 12.08 -5.38 1.17
C ALA A 187 13.42 -5.72 1.87
N LYS A 188 14.57 -5.34 1.27
CA LYS A 188 15.89 -5.51 1.89
C LYS A 188 16.07 -4.65 3.16
N ASP A 189 15.45 -3.48 3.21
CA ASP A 189 15.43 -2.60 4.39
C ASP A 189 14.52 -3.15 5.51
N GLY A 190 13.89 -4.33 5.32
CA GLY A 190 13.07 -5.01 6.32
C GLY A 190 11.61 -4.58 6.36
N LEU A 191 11.13 -3.79 5.39
CA LEU A 191 9.73 -3.41 5.31
C LEU A 191 8.85 -4.64 5.02
N THR A 192 7.84 -4.87 5.84
CA THR A 192 6.83 -5.90 5.60
C THR A 192 5.97 -5.52 4.40
N THR A 193 5.92 -6.39 3.39
CA THR A 193 5.18 -6.10 2.15
C THR A 193 4.27 -7.24 1.76
N VAL A 194 3.07 -6.88 1.30
CA VAL A 194 2.16 -7.83 0.63
C VAL A 194 1.91 -7.29 -0.77
N SER A 195 2.33 -8.04 -1.77
CA SER A 195 2.20 -7.63 -3.16
C SER A 195 1.32 -8.59 -3.95
N TYR A 196 0.58 -8.02 -4.89
CA TYR A 196 -0.05 -8.76 -5.95
C TYR A 196 0.64 -8.43 -7.27
N THR A 197 1.06 -9.45 -7.99
CA THR A 197 1.59 -9.32 -9.35
C THR A 197 0.96 -10.35 -10.27
N HIS A 198 0.64 -9.94 -11.50
CA HIS A 198 0.43 -10.89 -12.58
C HIS A 198 1.77 -11.52 -12.94
N LEU A 199 1.97 -12.78 -12.58
CA LEU A 199 2.95 -13.59 -13.30
C LEU A 199 2.30 -14.01 -14.61
N THR A 200 2.61 -13.32 -15.71
CA THR A 200 2.64 -13.97 -17.00
C THR A 200 3.85 -14.91 -16.95
N LEU A 201 3.59 -16.18 -16.61
CA LEU A 201 4.55 -17.22 -16.87
C LEU A 201 4.77 -17.26 -18.38
N PRO A 202 6.02 -17.36 -18.86
CA PRO A 202 6.32 -17.50 -20.27
C PRO A 202 5.70 -18.79 -20.84
#